data_dff2bb26688e834b31c252eb13711460
#
_entry.id   dff2bb26688e834b31c252eb13711460
#
_cell.length_a   1.000
_cell.length_b   1.000
_cell.length_c   1.000
_cell.angle_alpha   90.00
_cell.angle_beta   90.00
_cell.angle_gamma   90.00
#
_symmetry.space_group_name_H-M   'P 1'
#
loop_
_entity.id
_entity.type
_entity.pdbx_description
1 polymer ?
#
loop_
_entity_poly.entity_id
_entity_poly.type
_entity_poly.pdbx_seq_one_letter_code
_entity_poly.pdbx_strand_id
1 'polypeptide(L)'
;KYEIPANILLAVAEKEGGKPGQWVSNRNGTHDVGSMQFNTAYLGDLARYGITSNDVAQPGCYPYDLAAWRIRLHIKQDKGDLWTKAANYHSRTPKVNAKYRADLMAKAAKWADWLENRFMTADNQKK
;
A
#
# COMPACT_ATOMS: atom_id res chain seq x y z
N LYS A 1 -11.57 4.23 -6.82
CA LYS A 1 -11.67 3.15 -7.81
C LYS A 1 -11.88 1.79 -7.17
N TYR A 2 -11.09 1.46 -6.14
CA TYR A 2 -11.21 0.14 -5.48
C TYR A 2 -11.95 0.20 -4.15
N GLU A 3 -12.61 1.29 -3.84
CA GLU A 3 -13.42 1.47 -2.64
C GLU A 3 -12.65 1.16 -1.34
N ILE A 4 -11.40 1.59 -1.29
CA ILE A 4 -10.61 1.55 -0.07
C ILE A 4 -10.45 2.96 0.48
N PRO A 5 -10.33 3.12 1.81
CA PRO A 5 -10.09 4.45 2.37
C PRO A 5 -8.77 5.03 1.86
N ALA A 6 -8.81 6.26 1.35
CA ALA A 6 -7.64 6.92 0.78
C ALA A 6 -6.51 7.06 1.81
N ASN A 7 -6.85 7.33 3.07
CA ASN A 7 -5.86 7.45 4.13
C ASN A 7 -5.08 6.16 4.37
N ILE A 8 -5.70 5.00 4.16
CA ILE A 8 -5.01 3.71 4.28
C ILE A 8 -4.00 3.54 3.15
N LEU A 9 -4.39 3.83 1.91
CA LEU A 9 -3.46 3.74 0.78
C LEU A 9 -2.26 4.68 0.95
N LEU A 10 -2.51 5.93 1.36
CA LEU A 10 -1.46 6.91 1.60
C LEU A 10 -0.54 6.48 2.74
N ALA A 11 -1.08 5.89 3.80
CA ALA A 11 -0.30 5.38 4.93
C ALA A 11 0.60 4.21 4.51
N VAL A 12 0.07 3.27 3.71
CA VAL A 12 0.85 2.16 3.17
C VAL A 12 1.99 2.69 2.28
N ALA A 13 1.68 3.65 1.40
CA ALA A 13 2.68 4.24 0.50
C ALA A 13 3.82 4.91 1.30
N GLU A 14 3.48 5.68 2.33
CA GLU A 14 4.47 6.30 3.21
C GLU A 14 5.31 5.26 3.95
N LYS A 15 4.64 4.24 4.47
CA LYS A 15 5.32 3.17 5.23
C LYS A 15 6.28 2.38 4.34
N GLU A 16 5.90 2.07 3.12
CA GLU A 16 6.76 1.36 2.18
C GLU A 16 7.93 2.23 1.72
N GLY A 17 7.68 3.50 1.44
CA GLY A 17 8.74 4.50 1.22
C GLY A 17 9.64 4.23 0.04
N GLY A 18 9.20 3.43 -0.92
CA GLY A 18 10.01 3.11 -2.10
C GLY A 18 10.05 4.23 -3.12
N LYS A 19 10.91 4.06 -4.12
CA LYS A 19 11.10 5.02 -5.22
C LYS A 19 10.94 4.31 -6.55
N PRO A 20 10.51 5.04 -7.61
CA PRO A 20 10.48 4.46 -8.96
C PRO A 20 11.83 3.88 -9.35
N GLY A 21 11.82 2.69 -9.93
CA GLY A 21 13.02 2.00 -10.38
C GLY A 21 13.84 1.33 -9.29
N GLN A 22 13.48 1.50 -8.02
CA GLN A 22 14.23 0.94 -6.89
C GLN A 22 13.97 -0.57 -6.74
N TRP A 23 15.05 -1.31 -6.48
CA TRP A 23 15.02 -2.73 -6.13
C TRP A 23 15.78 -2.92 -4.83
N VAL A 24 15.08 -3.27 -3.77
CA VAL A 24 15.66 -3.45 -2.43
C VAL A 24 15.83 -4.94 -2.18
N SER A 25 17.08 -5.39 -1.96
CA SER A 25 17.38 -6.79 -1.71
C SER A 25 16.95 -7.23 -0.31
N ASN A 26 16.35 -8.42 -0.22
CA ASN A 26 15.98 -9.06 1.03
C ASN A 26 16.90 -10.24 1.31
N ARG A 27 16.99 -10.66 2.58
CA ARG A 27 17.86 -11.77 3.00
C ARG A 27 17.49 -13.10 2.36
N ASN A 28 16.22 -13.28 1.99
CA ASN A 28 15.72 -14.53 1.41
C ASN A 28 15.92 -14.62 -0.11
N GLY A 29 16.66 -13.68 -0.71
CA GLY A 29 16.92 -13.66 -2.14
C GLY A 29 15.86 -12.95 -2.98
N THR A 30 14.76 -12.50 -2.37
CA THR A 30 13.77 -11.69 -3.06
C THR A 30 14.15 -10.21 -3.05
N HIS A 31 13.41 -9.41 -3.84
CA HIS A 31 13.57 -7.97 -3.87
C HIS A 31 12.21 -7.32 -3.70
N ASP A 32 12.20 -6.13 -3.08
CA ASP A 32 11.03 -5.26 -3.05
C ASP A 32 11.20 -4.18 -4.11
N VAL A 33 10.22 -4.02 -4.98
CA VAL A 33 10.34 -3.27 -6.23
C VAL A 33 9.45 -2.04 -6.24
N GLY A 34 10.05 -0.89 -6.58
CA GLY A 34 9.33 0.34 -6.90
C GLY A 34 8.77 1.07 -5.68
N SER A 35 7.93 2.07 -5.96
CA SER A 35 7.37 2.98 -4.96
C SER A 35 6.58 2.27 -3.88
N MET A 36 5.88 1.17 -4.22
CA MET A 36 5.03 0.42 -3.29
C MET A 36 5.67 -0.88 -2.81
N GLN A 37 6.94 -1.09 -3.11
CA GLN A 37 7.74 -2.21 -2.58
C GLN A 37 7.11 -3.58 -2.82
N PHE A 38 6.69 -3.84 -4.06
CA PHE A 38 6.17 -5.17 -4.43
C PHE A 38 7.28 -6.22 -4.38
N ASN A 39 7.06 -7.26 -3.57
CA ASN A 39 8.02 -8.35 -3.45
C ASN A 39 8.02 -9.20 -4.72
N THR A 40 9.21 -9.62 -5.18
CA THR A 40 9.35 -10.40 -6.42
C THR A 40 8.63 -11.75 -6.36
N ALA A 41 8.50 -12.37 -5.19
CA ALA A 41 7.72 -13.60 -5.04
C ALA A 41 6.23 -13.35 -5.34
N TYR A 42 5.68 -12.24 -4.84
CA TYR A 42 4.31 -11.85 -5.13
C TYR A 42 4.12 -11.51 -6.62
N LEU A 43 5.11 -10.83 -7.22
CA LEU A 43 5.07 -10.52 -8.66
C LEU A 43 5.08 -11.79 -9.51
N GLY A 44 5.72 -12.85 -9.04
CA GLY A 44 5.65 -14.16 -9.69
C GLY A 44 4.22 -14.68 -9.78
N ASP A 45 3.44 -14.50 -8.72
CA ASP A 45 2.03 -14.88 -8.70
C ASP A 45 1.19 -14.02 -9.66
N LEU A 46 1.58 -12.77 -9.88
CA LEU A 46 0.88 -11.84 -10.77
C LEU A 46 1.25 -12.01 -12.24
N ALA A 47 2.27 -12.80 -12.55
CA ALA A 47 2.74 -12.98 -13.93
C ALA A 47 1.64 -13.53 -14.84
N ARG A 48 0.72 -14.33 -14.30
CA ARG A 48 -0.43 -14.87 -15.05
C ARG A 48 -1.38 -13.78 -15.57
N TYR A 49 -1.32 -12.58 -14.99
CA TYR A 49 -2.10 -11.42 -15.43
C TYR A 49 -1.28 -10.50 -16.34
N GLY A 50 -0.07 -10.89 -16.71
CA GLY A 50 0.81 -10.08 -17.54
C GLY A 50 1.49 -8.94 -16.79
N ILE A 51 1.47 -8.94 -15.46
CA ILE A 51 2.07 -7.89 -14.64
C ILE A 51 3.53 -8.26 -14.36
N THR A 52 4.45 -7.34 -14.66
CA THR A 52 5.90 -7.57 -14.53
C THR A 52 6.51 -6.65 -13.46
N SER A 53 7.73 -6.98 -13.04
CA SER A 53 8.50 -6.12 -12.15
C SER A 53 8.74 -4.74 -12.76
N ASN A 54 8.96 -4.66 -14.06
CA ASN A 54 9.13 -3.37 -14.74
C ASN A 54 7.87 -2.50 -14.65
N ASP A 55 6.70 -3.11 -14.73
CA ASP A 55 5.43 -2.37 -14.63
C ASP A 55 5.31 -1.68 -13.28
N VAL A 56 5.63 -2.38 -12.19
CA VAL A 56 5.50 -1.82 -10.83
C VAL A 56 6.67 -0.91 -10.44
N ALA A 57 7.77 -0.96 -11.18
CA ALA A 57 8.92 -0.09 -10.98
C ALA A 57 8.73 1.30 -11.61
N GLN A 58 7.79 1.45 -12.53
CA GLN A 58 7.58 2.69 -13.27
C GLN A 58 7.13 3.83 -12.35
N PRO A 59 7.48 5.09 -12.71
CA PRO A 59 6.88 6.25 -12.06
C PRO A 59 5.40 6.38 -12.47
N GLY A 60 4.64 7.18 -11.73
CA GLY A 60 3.24 7.45 -12.04
C GLY A 60 2.27 6.65 -11.20
N CYS A 61 1.05 6.51 -11.70
CA CYS A 61 -0.07 6.02 -10.90
C CYS A 61 -0.19 4.49 -10.83
N TYR A 62 0.38 3.77 -11.79
CA TYR A 62 0.16 2.33 -11.90
C TYR A 62 0.54 1.54 -10.62
N PRO A 63 1.71 1.76 -10.00
CA PRO A 63 2.05 1.02 -8.78
C PRO A 63 1.06 1.28 -7.63
N TYR A 64 0.56 2.50 -7.53
CA TYR A 64 -0.44 2.86 -6.50
C TYR A 64 -1.79 2.24 -6.79
N ASP A 65 -2.18 2.20 -8.04
CA ASP A 65 -3.42 1.57 -8.49
C ASP A 65 -3.40 0.07 -8.19
N LEU A 66 -2.30 -0.60 -8.51
CA LEU A 66 -2.12 -2.02 -8.20
C LEU A 66 -2.09 -2.29 -6.69
N ALA A 67 -1.44 -1.41 -5.93
CA ALA A 67 -1.41 -1.52 -4.47
C ALA A 67 -2.82 -1.36 -3.87
N ALA A 68 -3.62 -0.43 -4.38
CA ALA A 68 -5.01 -0.27 -3.94
C ALA A 68 -5.82 -1.53 -4.21
N TRP A 69 -5.68 -2.13 -5.37
CA TRP A 69 -6.33 -3.40 -5.71
C TRP A 69 -5.91 -4.51 -4.73
N ARG A 70 -4.63 -4.63 -4.45
CA ARG A 70 -4.11 -5.63 -3.52
C ARG A 70 -4.64 -5.42 -2.10
N ILE A 71 -4.65 -4.18 -1.61
CA ILE A 71 -5.19 -3.86 -0.28
C ILE A 71 -6.68 -4.23 -0.21
N ARG A 72 -7.43 -3.92 -1.27
CA ARG A 72 -8.85 -4.29 -1.34
C ARG A 72 -9.04 -5.81 -1.23
N LEU A 73 -8.20 -6.61 -1.90
CA LEU A 73 -8.27 -8.06 -1.79
C LEU A 73 -8.04 -8.52 -0.35
N HIS A 74 -7.05 -7.95 0.33
CA HIS A 74 -6.82 -8.27 1.75
C HIS A 74 -8.03 -7.92 2.61
N ILE A 75 -8.62 -6.76 2.41
CA ILE A 75 -9.78 -6.31 3.18
C ILE A 75 -10.97 -7.23 2.97
N LYS A 76 -11.18 -7.72 1.75
CA LYS A 76 -12.34 -8.57 1.41
C LYS A 76 -12.14 -10.04 1.76
N GLN A 77 -10.93 -10.56 1.63
CA GLN A 77 -10.69 -12.01 1.68
C GLN A 77 -10.02 -12.47 2.96
N ASP A 78 -9.26 -11.61 3.62
CA ASP A 78 -8.50 -12.01 4.80
C ASP A 78 -9.37 -11.96 6.07
N LYS A 79 -8.85 -12.57 7.13
CA LYS A 79 -9.50 -12.58 8.45
C LYS A 79 -8.89 -11.52 9.35
N GLY A 80 -9.67 -11.05 10.33
CA GLY A 80 -9.25 -10.06 11.31
C GLY A 80 -9.93 -8.71 11.09
N ASP A 81 -9.52 -7.71 11.86
CA ASP A 81 -10.05 -6.36 11.70
C ASP A 81 -9.45 -5.66 10.48
N LEU A 82 -9.96 -4.48 10.16
CA LEU A 82 -9.54 -3.69 9.01
C LEU A 82 -8.01 -3.46 9.00
N TRP A 83 -7.45 -3.12 10.15
CA TRP A 83 -6.02 -2.76 10.25
C TRP A 83 -5.12 -3.99 10.10
N THR A 84 -5.52 -5.12 10.64
CA THR A 84 -4.81 -6.39 10.45
C THR A 84 -4.80 -6.78 8.99
N LYS A 85 -5.94 -6.66 8.32
CA LYS A 85 -6.08 -6.98 6.90
C LYS A 85 -5.23 -6.04 6.04
N ALA A 86 -5.28 -4.74 6.28
CA ALA A 86 -4.47 -3.77 5.54
C ALA A 86 -2.97 -4.03 5.72
N ALA A 87 -2.55 -4.34 6.94
CA ALA A 87 -1.16 -4.64 7.26
C ALA A 87 -0.67 -5.94 6.63
N ASN A 88 -1.57 -6.83 6.21
CA ASN A 88 -1.21 -8.04 5.46
C ASN A 88 -0.55 -7.70 4.11
N TYR A 89 -0.73 -6.48 3.62
CA TYR A 89 0.04 -5.97 2.48
C TYR A 89 1.55 -6.19 2.70
N HIS A 90 2.02 -5.94 3.91
CA HIS A 90 3.42 -6.12 4.28
C HIS A 90 3.72 -7.56 4.70
N SER A 91 2.93 -8.10 5.64
CA SER A 91 3.18 -9.44 6.17
C SER A 91 1.94 -10.01 6.87
N ARG A 92 1.72 -11.31 6.69
CA ARG A 92 0.71 -12.08 7.42
C ARG A 92 1.24 -12.66 8.72
N THR A 93 2.55 -12.61 8.95
CA THR A 93 3.18 -13.10 10.18
C THR A 93 2.66 -12.25 11.35
N PRO A 94 1.99 -12.85 12.37
CA PRO A 94 1.29 -12.06 13.39
C PRO A 94 2.16 -11.01 14.08
N LYS A 95 3.37 -11.35 14.44
CA LYS A 95 4.28 -10.43 15.14
C LYS A 95 4.73 -9.26 14.25
N VAL A 96 5.05 -9.55 13.00
CA VAL A 96 5.46 -8.54 12.01
C VAL A 96 4.28 -7.67 11.63
N ASN A 97 3.11 -8.29 11.41
CA ASN A 97 1.86 -7.57 11.12
C ASN A 97 1.49 -6.60 12.24
N ALA A 98 1.58 -7.04 13.50
CA ALA A 98 1.22 -6.20 14.65
C ALA A 98 2.10 -4.93 14.72
N LYS A 99 3.39 -5.07 14.48
CA LYS A 99 4.32 -3.94 14.48
C LYS A 99 4.04 -2.97 13.34
N TYR A 100 3.86 -3.49 12.14
CA TYR A 100 3.52 -2.70 10.96
C TYR A 100 2.17 -1.99 11.15
N ARG A 101 1.17 -2.72 11.65
CA ARG A 101 -0.18 -2.22 11.89
C ARG A 101 -0.21 -1.02 12.83
N ALA A 102 0.53 -1.06 13.92
CA ALA A 102 0.58 0.05 14.88
C ALA A 102 1.07 1.35 14.22
N ASP A 103 2.14 1.27 13.43
CA ASP A 103 2.67 2.41 12.71
C ASP A 103 1.72 2.85 11.58
N LEU A 104 1.10 1.89 10.90
CA LEU A 104 0.12 2.16 9.84
C LEU A 104 -1.07 2.95 10.37
N MET A 105 -1.60 2.58 11.54
CA MET A 105 -2.72 3.29 12.16
C MET A 105 -2.38 4.74 12.46
N ALA A 106 -1.19 5.00 12.99
CA ALA A 106 -0.74 6.36 13.29
C ALA A 106 -0.61 7.20 12.01
N LYS A 107 -0.03 6.62 10.96
CA LYS A 107 0.10 7.29 9.66
C LYS A 107 -1.26 7.53 9.01
N ALA A 108 -2.16 6.56 9.07
CA ALA A 108 -3.50 6.69 8.50
C ALA A 108 -4.31 7.80 9.19
N ALA A 109 -4.18 7.95 10.50
CA ALA A 109 -4.81 9.05 11.24
C ALA A 109 -4.29 10.41 10.75
N LYS A 110 -2.99 10.54 10.57
CA LYS A 110 -2.36 11.76 10.05
C LYS A 110 -2.88 12.08 8.64
N TRP A 111 -2.96 11.09 7.76
CA TRP A 111 -3.45 11.30 6.41
C TRP A 111 -4.95 11.60 6.37
N ALA A 112 -5.74 11.01 7.28
CA ALA A 112 -7.16 11.34 7.40
C ALA A 112 -7.36 12.83 7.74
N ASP A 113 -6.60 13.35 8.68
CA ASP A 113 -6.63 14.78 9.04
C ASP A 113 -6.21 15.66 7.87
N TRP A 114 -5.16 15.28 7.16
CA TRP A 114 -4.68 16.03 6.00
C TRP A 114 -5.75 16.10 4.90
N LEU A 115 -6.39 14.97 4.60
CA LEU A 115 -7.44 14.91 3.58
C LEU A 115 -8.66 15.73 3.98
N GLU A 116 -9.09 15.62 5.24
CA GLU A 116 -10.24 16.37 5.77
C GLU A 116 -9.99 17.87 5.67
N ASN A 117 -8.85 18.36 6.11
CA ASN A 117 -8.49 19.77 6.05
C ASN A 117 -8.44 20.29 4.61
N ARG A 118 -7.92 19.48 3.69
CA ARG A 118 -7.81 19.84 2.30
C ARG A 118 -9.18 19.97 1.63
N PHE A 119 -10.08 19.04 1.90
CA PHE A 119 -11.45 19.09 1.34
C PHE A 119 -12.27 20.22 1.98
N MET A 120 -12.15 20.43 3.29
CA MET A 120 -12.83 21.54 3.97
C MET A 120 -12.39 22.90 3.43
N THR A 121 -11.08 23.07 3.19
CA THR A 121 -10.54 24.29 2.60
C THR A 121 -11.10 24.51 1.19
N ALA A 122 -11.18 23.46 0.38
CA ALA A 122 -11.76 23.52 -0.96
C ALA A 122 -13.24 23.89 -0.92
N ASP A 123 -14.02 23.31 0.00
CA ASP A 123 -15.43 23.63 0.19
C ASP A 123 -15.65 25.08 0.64
N ASN A 124 -14.81 25.58 1.52
CA ASN A 124 -14.87 26.96 1.98
C ASN A 124 -14.57 27.94 0.84
N GLN A 125 -13.69 27.59 -0.07
CA GLN A 125 -13.37 28.42 -1.25
C GLN A 125 -14.51 28.45 -2.27
N LYS A 126 -15.37 27.43 -2.30
CA LYS A 126 -16.52 27.35 -3.19
C LYS A 126 -17.71 28.19 -2.71
N LYS A 127 -17.73 28.55 -1.45
CA LYS A 127 -18.78 29.37 -0.86
C LYS A 127 -18.47 30.87 -1.05
#